data_543f532d7770c76768b9125d90c7ae28
#
_entry.id   543f532d7770c76768b9125d90c7ae28
#
_cell.length_a   1.000
_cell.length_b   1.000
_cell.length_c   1.000
_cell.angle_alpha   90.00
_cell.angle_beta   90.00
_cell.angle_gamma   90.00
#
_symmetry.space_group_name_H-M   'P 1'
#
loop_
_entity.id
_entity.type
_entity.pdbx_description
1 polymer ?
#
loop_
_entity_poly.entity_id
_entity_poly.type
_entity_poly.pdbx_seq_one_letter_code
_entity_poly.pdbx_strand_id
1 'polypeptide(L)'
;NRILASYNDPGVLADNLDLLEQYISCLLLMNPHQIRETEEITHLPVYVQINQIALNKLMEIFAHDYVCGVTGNTINDNCRDIPALKNLCRENGILVKTLEDAYQWQDFQKNGDGLVPVVVQDYRTREVLMVAYMNEEAYEQTIRTGKMTYYSRSRNELWIKGSTSGHFQYVKSLTADCDMDTILAKVSQIGAACHTGERSCFFHEITKKDFE
;
A
#
# COMPACT_ATOMS: atom_id res chain seq x y z
N ASN A 1 -9.57 7.83 -15.74
CA ASN A 1 -8.12 7.68 -15.95
C ASN A 1 -7.46 8.97 -15.47
N ARG A 2 -6.42 8.84 -14.65
CA ARG A 2 -5.59 9.98 -14.24
C ARG A 2 -4.40 10.06 -15.18
N ILE A 3 -4.19 11.22 -15.79
CA ILE A 3 -3.04 11.48 -16.66
C ILE A 3 -2.05 12.32 -15.87
N LEU A 4 -0.79 11.90 -15.87
CA LEU A 4 0.32 12.58 -15.22
C LEU A 4 1.27 13.11 -16.29
N ALA A 5 1.61 14.38 -16.23
CA ALA A 5 2.61 14.97 -17.09
C ALA A 5 3.90 15.29 -16.30
N SER A 6 5.06 14.92 -16.83
CA SER A 6 6.36 15.26 -16.24
C SER A 6 6.94 16.51 -16.87
N TYR A 7 7.64 17.29 -16.08
CA TYR A 7 8.35 18.49 -16.54
C TYR A 7 9.63 18.73 -15.75
N ASN A 8 10.57 19.44 -16.36
CA ASN A 8 11.86 19.82 -15.77
C ASN A 8 12.07 21.33 -15.72
N ASP A 9 11.26 22.10 -16.44
CA ASP A 9 11.42 23.54 -16.61
C ASP A 9 10.09 24.22 -16.29
N PRO A 10 10.02 25.01 -15.21
CA PRO A 10 8.83 25.77 -14.84
C PRO A 10 8.36 26.77 -15.90
N GLY A 11 9.28 27.33 -16.69
CA GLY A 11 8.92 28.23 -17.80
C GLY A 11 8.12 27.52 -18.89
N VAL A 12 8.56 26.32 -19.28
CA VAL A 12 7.79 25.45 -20.21
C VAL A 12 6.45 25.05 -19.64
N LEU A 13 6.38 24.80 -18.33
CA LEU A 13 5.11 24.52 -17.66
C LEU A 13 4.15 25.71 -17.75
N ALA A 14 4.63 26.91 -17.43
CA ALA A 14 3.83 28.15 -17.47
C ALA A 14 3.27 28.42 -18.87
N ASP A 15 4.09 28.26 -19.91
CA ASP A 15 3.70 28.51 -21.30
C ASP A 15 2.63 27.55 -21.82
N ASN A 16 2.47 26.36 -21.17
CA ASN A 16 1.55 25.31 -21.61
C ASN A 16 0.44 25.00 -20.58
N LEU A 17 0.34 25.77 -19.50
CA LEU A 17 -0.52 25.42 -18.36
C LEU A 17 -1.99 25.30 -18.75
N ASP A 18 -2.53 26.26 -19.49
CA ASP A 18 -3.94 26.29 -19.93
C ASP A 18 -4.31 25.02 -20.73
N LEU A 19 -3.39 24.51 -21.52
CA LEU A 19 -3.58 23.29 -22.28
C LEU A 19 -3.49 22.05 -21.37
N LEU A 20 -2.51 22.02 -20.48
CA LEU A 20 -2.27 20.88 -19.60
C LEU A 20 -3.44 20.68 -18.62
N GLU A 21 -3.98 21.73 -18.02
CA GLU A 21 -5.08 21.66 -17.06
C GLU A 21 -6.35 21.03 -17.64
N GLN A 22 -6.53 21.06 -18.95
CA GLN A 22 -7.66 20.41 -19.62
C GLN A 22 -7.54 18.87 -19.66
N TYR A 23 -6.31 18.33 -19.64
CA TYR A 23 -6.07 16.91 -19.92
C TYR A 23 -5.40 16.13 -18.80
N ILE A 24 -4.70 16.82 -17.88
CA ILE A 24 -3.94 16.15 -16.83
C ILE A 24 -4.64 16.27 -15.46
N SER A 25 -4.36 15.34 -14.59
CA SER A 25 -4.89 15.32 -13.22
C SER A 25 -3.83 15.66 -12.18
N CYS A 26 -2.56 15.58 -12.55
CA CYS A 26 -1.43 15.88 -11.68
C CYS A 26 -0.13 16.02 -12.49
N LEU A 27 0.85 16.65 -11.88
CA LEU A 27 2.18 16.86 -12.42
C LEU A 27 3.21 15.95 -11.75
N LEU A 28 4.30 15.64 -12.46
CA LEU A 28 5.50 15.04 -11.90
C LEU A 28 6.66 16.04 -12.07
N LEU A 29 7.05 16.65 -10.96
CA LEU A 29 8.21 17.53 -10.88
C LEU A 29 9.47 16.67 -10.77
N MET A 30 10.34 16.79 -11.76
CA MET A 30 11.58 16.02 -11.86
C MET A 30 12.73 16.60 -11.03
N ASN A 31 12.66 17.90 -10.70
CA ASN A 31 13.67 18.61 -9.92
C ASN A 31 13.06 19.19 -8.63
N PRO A 32 13.32 18.60 -7.46
CA PRO A 32 12.72 19.03 -6.20
C PRO A 32 13.10 20.45 -5.76
N HIS A 33 14.17 21.04 -6.30
CA HIS A 33 14.56 22.43 -6.00
C HIS A 33 13.60 23.46 -6.59
N GLN A 34 12.76 23.08 -7.54
CA GLN A 34 11.81 23.95 -8.22
C GLN A 34 10.39 23.90 -7.63
N ILE A 35 10.23 23.33 -6.46
CA ILE A 35 8.90 23.21 -5.81
C ILE A 35 8.26 24.58 -5.63
N ARG A 36 8.97 25.56 -5.07
CA ARG A 36 8.40 26.91 -4.82
C ARG A 36 8.03 27.63 -6.10
N GLU A 37 8.88 27.56 -7.12
CA GLU A 37 8.63 28.16 -8.42
C GLU A 37 7.39 27.52 -9.09
N THR A 38 7.21 26.22 -8.96
CA THR A 38 6.02 25.51 -9.45
C THR A 38 4.75 25.94 -8.72
N GLU A 39 4.82 26.14 -7.42
CA GLU A 39 3.68 26.59 -6.58
C GLU A 39 3.15 27.96 -7.01
N GLU A 40 4.03 28.84 -7.52
CA GLU A 40 3.66 30.15 -8.05
C GLU A 40 2.96 30.06 -9.42
N ILE A 41 3.16 28.94 -10.16
CA ILE A 41 2.64 28.77 -11.52
C ILE A 41 1.29 28.03 -11.52
N THR A 42 1.13 27.01 -10.70
CA THR A 42 -0.06 26.13 -10.74
C THR A 42 -0.48 25.63 -9.38
N HIS A 43 -1.79 25.32 -9.27
CA HIS A 43 -2.37 24.63 -8.11
C HIS A 43 -2.66 23.15 -8.39
N LEU A 44 -2.25 22.62 -9.54
CA LEU A 44 -2.40 21.19 -9.83
C LEU A 44 -1.64 20.35 -8.81
N PRO A 45 -2.20 19.20 -8.41
CA PRO A 45 -1.50 18.28 -7.53
C PRO A 45 -0.16 17.84 -8.11
N VAL A 46 0.91 17.89 -7.32
CA VAL A 46 2.27 17.57 -7.78
C VAL A 46 2.80 16.33 -7.06
N TYR A 47 3.39 15.41 -7.83
CA TYR A 47 4.29 14.39 -7.34
C TYR A 47 5.73 14.85 -7.58
N VAL A 48 6.62 14.65 -6.60
CA VAL A 48 8.02 15.09 -6.71
C VAL A 48 8.93 13.87 -6.84
N GLN A 49 9.79 13.88 -7.85
CA GLN A 49 10.81 12.84 -8.01
C GLN A 49 12.04 13.17 -7.16
N ILE A 50 12.44 12.22 -6.32
CA ILE A 50 13.58 12.35 -5.42
C ILE A 50 14.53 11.16 -5.60
N ASN A 51 15.73 11.42 -6.07
CA ASN A 51 16.68 10.35 -6.41
C ASN A 51 17.87 10.21 -5.45
N GLN A 52 18.22 11.27 -4.73
CA GLN A 52 19.38 11.29 -3.82
C GLN A 52 19.15 12.30 -2.68
N ILE A 53 17.96 12.27 -2.08
CA ILE A 53 17.61 13.18 -0.99
C ILE A 53 17.60 12.40 0.33
N ALA A 54 18.20 12.96 1.36
CA ALA A 54 18.13 12.40 2.70
C ALA A 54 16.68 12.38 3.21
N LEU A 55 16.28 11.31 3.90
CA LEU A 55 14.90 11.08 4.33
C LEU A 55 14.33 12.20 5.21
N ASN A 56 15.17 12.87 6.01
CA ASN A 56 14.78 14.01 6.84
C ASN A 56 14.32 15.22 6.01
N LYS A 57 14.77 15.34 4.76
CA LYS A 57 14.32 16.41 3.85
C LYS A 57 12.95 16.15 3.22
N LEU A 58 12.39 14.96 3.39
CA LEU A 58 11.02 14.69 2.95
C LEU A 58 10.01 15.63 3.65
N MET A 59 10.27 16.01 4.88
CA MET A 59 9.40 16.90 5.63
C MET A 59 9.33 18.30 4.99
N GLU A 60 10.46 18.80 4.47
CA GLU A 60 10.51 20.08 3.75
C GLU A 60 9.67 20.03 2.45
N ILE A 61 9.73 18.90 1.73
CA ILE A 61 8.96 18.67 0.50
C ILE A 61 7.45 18.59 0.79
N PHE A 62 7.06 17.84 1.81
CA PHE A 62 5.67 17.70 2.20
C PHE A 62 5.09 18.88 2.97
N ALA A 63 5.90 19.88 3.32
CA ALA A 63 5.40 21.16 3.87
C ALA A 63 4.65 22.01 2.83
N HIS A 64 4.73 21.65 1.55
CA HIS A 64 3.99 22.29 0.46
C HIS A 64 2.65 21.55 0.23
N ASP A 65 1.53 22.20 0.50
CA ASP A 65 0.18 21.59 0.50
C ASP A 65 -0.24 20.98 -0.84
N TYR A 66 0.28 21.47 -1.95
CA TYR A 66 0.00 20.94 -3.29
C TYR A 66 0.82 19.68 -3.65
N VAL A 67 1.80 19.31 -2.84
CA VAL A 67 2.58 18.08 -3.02
C VAL A 67 1.79 16.88 -2.52
N CYS A 68 1.35 16.04 -3.44
CA CYS A 68 0.54 14.85 -3.16
C CYS A 68 1.34 13.59 -2.88
N GLY A 69 2.63 13.59 -3.20
CA GLY A 69 3.48 12.42 -2.99
C GLY A 69 4.89 12.57 -3.55
N VAL A 70 5.71 11.59 -3.25
CA VAL A 70 7.08 11.50 -3.74
C VAL A 70 7.32 10.16 -4.43
N THR A 71 8.25 10.14 -5.37
CA THR A 71 8.69 8.93 -6.10
C THR A 71 10.19 9.00 -6.34
N GLY A 72 10.77 7.93 -6.89
CA GLY A 72 12.18 7.91 -7.29
C GLY A 72 13.05 7.01 -6.41
N ASN A 73 14.37 7.03 -6.67
CA ASN A 73 15.29 6.08 -6.07
C ASN A 73 15.39 6.20 -4.56
N THR A 74 15.29 7.40 -3.99
CA THR A 74 15.26 7.57 -2.52
C THR A 74 14.16 6.72 -1.87
N ILE A 75 12.98 6.63 -2.50
CA ILE A 75 11.88 5.81 -2.00
C ILE A 75 12.13 4.34 -2.27
N ASN A 76 12.61 3.98 -3.46
CA ASN A 76 12.88 2.59 -3.84
C ASN A 76 13.96 1.95 -2.95
N ASP A 77 15.04 2.67 -2.66
CA ASP A 77 16.14 2.20 -1.83
C ASP A 77 15.72 2.02 -0.35
N ASN A 78 14.71 2.77 0.10
CA ASN A 78 14.17 2.73 1.46
C ASN A 78 12.78 2.07 1.55
N CYS A 79 12.34 1.35 0.52
CA CYS A 79 10.97 0.80 0.45
C CYS A 79 10.62 -0.19 1.59
N ARG A 80 11.62 -0.75 2.27
CA ARG A 80 11.40 -1.63 3.44
C ARG A 80 10.87 -0.85 4.65
N ASP A 81 11.17 0.45 4.71
CA ASP A 81 10.87 1.34 5.84
C ASP A 81 9.76 2.35 5.54
N ILE A 82 8.99 2.16 4.45
CA ILE A 82 7.87 3.05 4.11
C ILE A 82 6.87 3.25 5.27
N PRO A 83 6.50 2.23 6.05
CA PRO A 83 5.67 2.43 7.24
C PRO A 83 6.30 3.39 8.26
N ALA A 84 7.59 3.24 8.55
CA ALA A 84 8.31 4.16 9.46
C ALA A 84 8.34 5.59 8.91
N LEU A 85 8.54 5.76 7.59
CA LEU A 85 8.46 7.06 6.93
C LEU A 85 7.07 7.71 7.05
N LYS A 86 6.01 6.92 6.88
CA LYS A 86 4.65 7.42 7.07
C LYS A 86 4.37 7.82 8.51
N ASN A 87 4.85 7.07 9.49
CA ASN A 87 4.73 7.43 10.89
C ASN A 87 5.47 8.74 11.18
N LEU A 88 6.69 8.89 10.69
CA LEU A 88 7.45 10.13 10.81
C LEU A 88 6.71 11.32 10.17
N CYS A 89 6.11 11.16 8.99
CA CYS A 89 5.27 12.17 8.36
C CYS A 89 4.12 12.59 9.29
N ARG A 90 3.40 11.60 9.86
CA ARG A 90 2.26 11.85 10.76
C ARG A 90 2.67 12.56 12.04
N GLU A 91 3.79 12.18 12.66
CA GLU A 91 4.36 12.84 13.85
C GLU A 91 4.72 14.31 13.59
N ASN A 92 5.02 14.65 12.33
CA ASN A 92 5.29 16.03 11.90
C ASN A 92 4.06 16.74 11.30
N GLY A 93 2.84 16.22 11.52
CA GLY A 93 1.60 16.84 11.09
C GLY A 93 1.26 16.69 9.62
N ILE A 94 2.01 15.87 8.86
CA ILE A 94 1.76 15.62 7.43
C ILE A 94 0.70 14.54 7.30
N LEU A 95 -0.36 14.85 6.55
CA LEU A 95 -1.45 13.91 6.30
C LEU A 95 -1.01 12.78 5.38
N VAL A 96 -0.88 11.58 5.91
CA VAL A 96 -0.55 10.36 5.16
C VAL A 96 -1.59 9.28 5.38
N LYS A 97 -1.85 8.47 4.35
CA LYS A 97 -2.72 7.30 4.48
C LYS A 97 -1.97 6.17 5.18
N THR A 98 -2.40 5.86 6.40
CA THR A 98 -1.98 4.70 7.18
C THR A 98 -3.15 3.71 7.29
N LEU A 99 -2.85 2.48 7.70
CA LEU A 99 -3.88 1.59 8.18
C LEU A 99 -4.18 2.00 9.63
N GLU A 100 -5.44 2.17 9.93
CA GLU A 100 -5.94 2.43 11.28
C GLU A 100 -6.91 1.31 11.61
N ASP A 101 -6.69 0.68 12.74
CA ASP A 101 -7.56 -0.37 13.24
C ASP A 101 -8.76 0.25 13.98
N ALA A 102 -9.95 -0.16 13.57
CA ALA A 102 -11.19 0.18 14.27
C ALA A 102 -11.49 -0.80 15.42
N TYR A 103 -10.83 -1.95 15.44
CA TYR A 103 -11.01 -3.04 16.39
C TYR A 103 -9.66 -3.53 16.89
N GLN A 104 -9.62 -3.83 18.19
CA GLN A 104 -8.46 -4.43 18.84
C GLN A 104 -8.52 -5.96 18.72
N TRP A 105 -7.38 -6.65 18.91
CA TRP A 105 -7.34 -8.12 18.83
C TRP A 105 -8.33 -8.80 19.78
N GLN A 106 -8.59 -8.20 20.95
CA GLN A 106 -9.50 -8.71 21.94
C GLN A 106 -10.96 -8.79 21.47
N ASP A 107 -11.33 -7.95 20.49
CA ASP A 107 -12.69 -7.87 19.95
C ASP A 107 -13.01 -9.07 19.05
N PHE A 108 -12.00 -9.77 18.55
CA PHE A 108 -12.21 -10.94 17.69
C PHE A 108 -12.53 -12.21 18.47
N GLN A 109 -13.39 -13.03 17.91
CA GLN A 109 -13.64 -14.40 18.38
C GLN A 109 -12.58 -15.33 17.79
N LYS A 110 -11.74 -15.91 18.64
CA LYS A 110 -10.66 -16.81 18.27
C LYS A 110 -11.13 -18.25 18.26
N ASN A 111 -10.55 -19.07 17.40
CA ASN A 111 -10.73 -20.52 17.46
C ASN A 111 -10.08 -21.14 18.72
N GLY A 112 -10.17 -22.46 18.89
CA GLY A 112 -9.58 -23.16 20.04
C GLY A 112 -8.07 -23.03 20.20
N ASP A 113 -7.34 -22.60 19.15
CA ASP A 113 -5.91 -22.36 19.15
C ASP A 113 -5.56 -20.88 19.39
N GLY A 114 -6.55 -20.02 19.66
CA GLY A 114 -6.36 -18.58 19.84
C GLY A 114 -6.11 -17.84 18.55
N LEU A 115 -6.49 -18.39 17.39
CA LEU A 115 -6.24 -17.85 16.07
C LEU A 115 -7.54 -17.38 15.39
N VAL A 116 -7.41 -16.41 14.49
CA VAL A 116 -8.48 -15.96 13.60
C VAL A 116 -8.11 -16.32 12.16
N PRO A 117 -8.98 -17.02 11.40
CA PRO A 117 -8.77 -17.26 9.99
C PRO A 117 -8.84 -15.97 9.18
N VAL A 118 -8.06 -15.94 8.10
CA VAL A 118 -7.98 -14.80 7.19
C VAL A 118 -8.17 -15.28 5.77
N VAL A 119 -9.27 -14.86 5.15
CA VAL A 119 -9.52 -15.04 3.72
C VAL A 119 -8.85 -13.89 2.97
N VAL A 120 -7.95 -14.23 2.06
CA VAL A 120 -7.16 -13.24 1.30
C VAL A 120 -7.69 -13.11 -0.12
N GLN A 121 -8.03 -11.89 -0.51
CA GLN A 121 -8.64 -11.56 -1.80
C GLN A 121 -7.81 -10.48 -2.52
N ASP A 122 -7.61 -10.66 -3.82
CA ASP A 122 -7.06 -9.58 -4.64
C ASP A 122 -8.04 -8.40 -4.70
N TYR A 123 -7.57 -7.18 -4.41
CA TYR A 123 -8.44 -6.00 -4.30
C TYR A 123 -9.00 -5.54 -5.65
N ARG A 124 -8.36 -5.89 -6.78
CA ARG A 124 -8.78 -5.51 -8.13
C ARG A 124 -9.67 -6.55 -8.77
N THR A 125 -9.18 -7.80 -8.81
CA THR A 125 -9.88 -8.90 -9.48
C THR A 125 -10.97 -9.51 -8.63
N ARG A 126 -10.90 -9.32 -7.31
CA ARG A 126 -11.74 -9.98 -6.30
C ARG A 126 -11.57 -11.50 -6.23
N GLU A 127 -10.54 -12.01 -6.87
CA GLU A 127 -10.17 -13.42 -6.76
C GLU A 127 -9.74 -13.76 -5.34
N VAL A 128 -10.23 -14.86 -4.78
CA VAL A 128 -9.76 -15.38 -3.52
C VAL A 128 -8.41 -16.06 -3.74
N LEU A 129 -7.39 -15.61 -3.04
CA LEU A 129 -6.01 -16.04 -3.26
C LEU A 129 -5.59 -17.19 -2.35
N MET A 130 -5.93 -17.10 -1.09
CA MET A 130 -5.55 -18.09 -0.07
C MET A 130 -6.34 -17.89 1.22
N VAL A 131 -6.22 -18.87 2.13
CA VAL A 131 -6.62 -18.74 3.53
C VAL A 131 -5.40 -18.99 4.41
N ALA A 132 -5.26 -18.19 5.45
CA ALA A 132 -4.23 -18.34 6.48
C ALA A 132 -4.80 -18.01 7.86
N TYR A 133 -3.95 -17.89 8.86
CA TYR A 133 -4.35 -17.59 10.24
C TYR A 133 -3.51 -16.46 10.81
N MET A 134 -4.10 -15.69 11.72
CA MET A 134 -3.41 -14.69 12.53
C MET A 134 -3.54 -15.01 14.01
N ASN A 135 -2.52 -14.72 14.76
CA ASN A 135 -2.55 -14.42 16.18
C ASN A 135 -2.47 -12.91 16.39
N GLU A 136 -2.49 -12.44 17.63
CA GLU A 136 -2.40 -11.02 17.98
C GLU A 136 -1.19 -10.33 17.33
N GLU A 137 -0.02 -10.90 17.49
CA GLU A 137 1.23 -10.34 16.97
C GLU A 137 1.22 -10.24 15.43
N ALA A 138 0.64 -11.24 14.71
CA ALA A 138 0.48 -11.19 13.26
C ALA A 138 -0.48 -10.08 12.82
N TYR A 139 -1.57 -9.88 13.56
CA TYR A 139 -2.53 -8.81 13.32
C TYR A 139 -1.88 -7.43 13.49
N GLU A 140 -1.28 -7.17 14.65
CA GLU A 140 -0.61 -5.91 14.95
C GLU A 140 0.51 -5.60 13.95
N GLN A 141 1.32 -6.60 13.60
CA GLN A 141 2.38 -6.42 12.61
C GLN A 141 1.83 -6.11 11.22
N THR A 142 0.69 -6.71 10.85
CA THR A 142 0.01 -6.42 9.59
C THR A 142 -0.46 -4.96 9.53
N ILE A 143 -1.14 -4.47 10.57
CA ILE A 143 -1.58 -3.07 10.67
C ILE A 143 -0.38 -2.13 10.62
N ARG A 144 0.63 -2.39 11.43
CA ARG A 144 1.82 -1.54 11.53
C ARG A 144 2.61 -1.44 10.23
N THR A 145 2.76 -2.56 9.50
CA THR A 145 3.63 -2.63 8.32
C THR A 145 2.89 -2.49 6.99
N GLY A 146 1.58 -2.68 6.98
CA GLY A 146 0.79 -2.76 5.75
C GLY A 146 1.10 -3.99 4.88
N LYS A 147 1.88 -4.95 5.40
CA LYS A 147 2.21 -6.22 4.75
C LYS A 147 1.55 -7.35 5.49
N MET A 148 0.90 -8.26 4.75
CA MET A 148 0.25 -9.41 5.38
C MET A 148 1.27 -10.27 6.13
N THR A 149 1.04 -10.38 7.41
CA THR A 149 1.76 -11.25 8.33
C THR A 149 0.79 -12.28 8.86
N TYR A 150 1.19 -13.53 8.90
CA TYR A 150 0.37 -14.66 9.31
C TYR A 150 1.05 -15.43 10.43
N TYR A 151 0.29 -16.26 11.09
CA TYR A 151 0.79 -17.25 12.02
C TYR A 151 0.75 -18.64 11.39
N SER A 152 1.90 -19.27 11.28
CA SER A 152 2.02 -20.63 10.76
C SER A 152 1.74 -21.66 11.87
N ARG A 153 0.60 -22.34 11.79
CA ARG A 153 0.23 -23.39 12.76
C ARG A 153 1.21 -24.55 12.82
N SER A 154 1.74 -24.95 11.66
CA SER A 154 2.66 -26.10 11.59
C SER A 154 4.08 -25.78 12.08
N ARG A 155 4.53 -24.51 11.92
CA ARG A 155 5.86 -24.06 12.33
C ARG A 155 5.87 -23.32 13.66
N ASN A 156 4.67 -22.96 14.14
CA ASN A 156 4.48 -22.18 15.37
C ASN A 156 5.26 -20.87 15.38
N GLU A 157 5.22 -20.15 14.24
CA GLU A 157 5.97 -18.90 14.04
C GLU A 157 5.22 -17.91 13.18
N LEU A 158 5.60 -16.63 13.30
CA LEU A 158 5.14 -15.58 12.40
C LEU A 158 5.73 -15.77 11.00
N TRP A 159 4.92 -15.40 10.01
CA TRP A 159 5.30 -15.47 8.62
C TRP A 159 4.82 -14.25 7.84
N ILE A 160 5.76 -13.38 7.44
CA ILE A 160 5.49 -12.27 6.54
C ILE A 160 5.41 -12.82 5.11
N LYS A 161 4.24 -12.69 4.49
CA LYS A 161 4.03 -13.14 3.11
C LYS A 161 4.98 -12.41 2.15
N GLY A 162 5.79 -13.18 1.45
CA GLY A 162 6.74 -12.66 0.47
C GLY A 162 8.13 -12.34 1.01
N SER A 163 8.40 -12.51 2.30
CA SER A 163 9.74 -12.22 2.88
C SER A 163 10.89 -12.98 2.20
N THR A 164 10.62 -14.20 1.75
CA THR A 164 11.61 -15.05 1.07
C THR A 164 11.46 -14.99 -0.46
N SER A 165 10.23 -14.98 -0.98
CA SER A 165 9.96 -15.09 -2.42
C SER A 165 9.87 -13.75 -3.14
N GLY A 166 9.78 -12.63 -2.44
CA GLY A 166 9.42 -11.33 -3.01
C GLY A 166 7.92 -11.16 -3.35
N HIS A 167 7.11 -12.22 -3.23
CA HIS A 167 5.68 -12.21 -3.54
C HIS A 167 4.86 -11.64 -2.39
N PHE A 168 5.07 -10.35 -2.09
CA PHE A 168 4.40 -9.64 -1.00
C PHE A 168 2.90 -9.46 -1.24
N GLN A 169 2.18 -9.34 -0.14
CA GLN A 169 0.78 -8.92 -0.09
C GLN A 169 0.67 -7.60 0.68
N TYR A 170 0.35 -6.53 -0.04
CA TYR A 170 0.16 -5.21 0.56
C TYR A 170 -1.32 -4.99 0.87
N VAL A 171 -1.62 -4.72 2.12
CA VAL A 171 -2.99 -4.52 2.62
C VAL A 171 -3.63 -3.30 1.97
N LYS A 172 -4.87 -3.47 1.50
CA LYS A 172 -5.75 -2.38 1.07
C LYS A 172 -6.89 -2.15 2.05
N SER A 173 -7.45 -3.23 2.60
CA SER A 173 -8.39 -3.20 3.72
C SER A 173 -8.41 -4.53 4.45
N LEU A 174 -8.73 -4.49 5.73
CA LEU A 174 -9.12 -5.63 6.55
C LEU A 174 -10.56 -5.39 7.00
N THR A 175 -11.40 -6.41 6.94
CA THR A 175 -12.81 -6.35 7.35
C THR A 175 -13.12 -7.63 8.11
N ALA A 176 -13.67 -7.52 9.30
CA ALA A 176 -14.21 -8.66 10.03
C ALA A 176 -15.59 -9.04 9.49
N ASP A 177 -15.97 -10.30 9.65
CA ASP A 177 -17.33 -10.74 9.38
C ASP A 177 -18.31 -10.35 10.52
N CYS A 178 -19.55 -10.85 10.45
CA CYS A 178 -20.63 -10.37 11.31
C CYS A 178 -20.48 -10.75 12.79
N ASP A 179 -19.76 -11.82 13.11
CA ASP A 179 -19.52 -12.33 14.46
C ASP A 179 -18.05 -12.26 14.88
N MET A 180 -17.23 -11.54 14.08
CA MET A 180 -15.84 -11.21 14.39
C MET A 180 -14.92 -12.43 14.50
N ASP A 181 -15.23 -13.54 13.83
CA ASP A 181 -14.44 -14.77 13.89
C ASP A 181 -13.58 -15.00 12.64
N THR A 182 -13.76 -14.18 11.58
CA THR A 182 -13.05 -14.29 10.31
C THR A 182 -12.68 -12.92 9.77
N ILE A 183 -11.48 -12.79 9.21
CA ILE A 183 -11.01 -11.56 8.58
C ILE A 183 -10.98 -11.73 7.05
N LEU A 184 -11.60 -10.83 6.31
CA LEU A 184 -11.39 -10.65 4.87
C LEU A 184 -10.30 -9.59 4.64
N ALA A 185 -9.15 -10.04 4.13
CA ALA A 185 -8.04 -9.17 3.75
C ALA A 185 -8.06 -8.91 2.24
N LYS A 186 -8.33 -7.66 1.83
CA LYS A 186 -8.13 -7.23 0.43
C LYS A 186 -6.72 -6.73 0.27
N VAL A 187 -5.98 -7.33 -0.67
CA VAL A 187 -4.54 -7.07 -0.85
C VAL A 187 -4.17 -6.76 -2.29
N SER A 188 -3.07 -6.03 -2.46
CA SER A 188 -2.34 -5.97 -3.72
C SER A 188 -1.31 -7.10 -3.71
N GLN A 189 -1.56 -8.15 -4.48
CA GLN A 189 -0.67 -9.31 -4.60
C GLN A 189 0.44 -9.05 -5.60
N ILE A 190 1.69 -9.25 -5.19
CA ILE A 190 2.85 -9.28 -6.08
C ILE A 190 3.16 -10.74 -6.42
N GLY A 191 3.22 -11.07 -7.72
CA GLY A 191 3.48 -12.44 -8.16
C GLY A 191 2.42 -13.46 -7.70
N ALA A 192 2.87 -14.69 -7.45
CA ALA A 192 2.03 -15.81 -7.03
C ALA A 192 1.69 -15.77 -5.54
N ALA A 193 0.44 -16.05 -5.19
CA ALA A 193 0.05 -16.24 -3.78
C ALA A 193 0.43 -17.65 -3.30
N CYS A 194 0.30 -18.65 -4.15
CA CYS A 194 0.62 -20.03 -3.80
C CYS A 194 2.14 -20.30 -3.81
N HIS A 195 2.58 -21.21 -2.95
CA HIS A 195 3.97 -21.69 -2.93
C HIS A 195 4.33 -22.54 -4.16
N THR A 196 3.34 -23.08 -4.87
CA THR A 196 3.53 -23.84 -6.12
C THR A 196 3.81 -22.94 -7.33
N GLY A 197 3.70 -21.62 -7.18
CA GLY A 197 3.83 -20.65 -8.27
C GLY A 197 2.49 -20.22 -8.88
N GLU A 198 1.37 -20.83 -8.48
CA GLU A 198 0.03 -20.45 -8.94
C GLU A 198 -0.41 -19.14 -8.30
N ARG A 199 -1.23 -18.39 -9.05
CA ARG A 199 -1.73 -17.09 -8.55
C ARG A 199 -2.61 -17.25 -7.32
N SER A 200 -3.47 -18.26 -7.28
CA SER A 200 -4.34 -18.60 -6.16
C SER A 200 -4.01 -20.00 -5.64
N CYS A 201 -4.30 -20.25 -4.37
CA CYS A 201 -4.24 -21.60 -3.80
C CYS A 201 -5.47 -22.47 -4.16
N PHE A 202 -6.51 -21.87 -4.74
CA PHE A 202 -7.78 -22.52 -5.07
C PHE A 202 -7.83 -22.94 -6.55
N PHE A 203 -7.04 -23.94 -6.93
CA PHE A 203 -6.96 -24.44 -8.29
C PHE A 203 -7.34 -25.91 -8.46
N HIS A 204 -7.67 -26.63 -7.36
CA HIS A 204 -8.20 -27.98 -7.42
C HIS A 204 -9.73 -27.92 -7.42
N GLU A 205 -10.33 -28.10 -8.60
CA GLU A 205 -11.79 -28.16 -8.72
C GLU A 205 -12.30 -29.47 -8.08
N ILE A 206 -13.22 -29.34 -7.12
CA ILE A 206 -13.85 -30.49 -6.45
C ILE A 206 -15.12 -30.89 -7.18
N THR A 207 -15.92 -29.92 -7.59
CA THR A 207 -17.16 -30.14 -8.35
C THR A 207 -17.53 -28.90 -9.14
N LYS A 208 -18.13 -29.11 -10.29
CA LYS A 208 -18.68 -28.05 -11.16
C LYS A 208 -20.06 -28.47 -11.60
N LYS A 209 -20.98 -27.51 -11.63
CA LYS A 209 -22.27 -27.70 -12.29
C LYS A 209 -22.21 -27.04 -13.66
N ASP A 210 -22.38 -27.85 -14.71
CA ASP A 210 -22.52 -27.32 -16.07
C ASP A 210 -23.89 -26.62 -16.16
N PHE A 211 -23.87 -25.35 -16.48
CA PHE A 211 -25.05 -24.60 -16.82
C PHE A 211 -25.15 -24.69 -18.36
N GLU A 212 -26.11 -25.44 -18.85
CA GLU A 212 -26.55 -25.39 -20.26
C GLU A 212 -27.29 -24.08 -20.57
#